data_f704874a6ad72a2017da800151a7e995
#
_entry.id   f704874a6ad72a2017da800151a7e995
#
_cell.length_a   1.000
_cell.length_b   1.000
_cell.length_c   1.000
_cell.angle_alpha   90.00
_cell.angle_beta   90.00
_cell.angle_gamma   90.00
#
_symmetry.space_group_name_H-M   'P 1'
#
loop_
_entity.id
_entity.type
_entity.pdbx_description
1 polymer ?
#
loop_
_entity_poly.entity_id
_entity_poly.type
_entity_poly.pdbx_seq_one_letter_code
_entity_poly.pdbx_strand_id
1 'polypeptide(L)'
;MKKLIPLILFIVIAVFLYFSLNSNSSKLPSPLLGKMFPNIEAKDFYSNESVLLADLFSENMSLVNVWASWCVTCRQEHQMMMKIANNKDLQLIGINYKDTRIDGEKFLEMMGNPFDVIIFDPNGKIGLDLGVY
;
A
#
# COMPACT_ATOMS: atom_id res chain seq x y z
N MET A 1 -31.03 16.63 41.00
CA MET A 1 -30.42 15.40 40.48
C MET A 1 -30.51 15.28 38.94
N LYS A 2 -31.67 15.52 38.30
CA LYS A 2 -31.83 15.40 36.82
C LYS A 2 -30.95 16.33 35.99
N LYS A 3 -30.53 17.50 36.50
CA LYS A 3 -29.66 18.47 35.81
C LYS A 3 -28.19 18.07 35.78
N LEU A 4 -27.74 17.12 36.59
CA LEU A 4 -26.38 16.62 36.63
C LEU A 4 -26.14 15.47 35.65
N ILE A 5 -27.20 14.82 35.16
CA ILE A 5 -27.10 13.69 34.24
C ILE A 5 -26.32 14.04 32.95
N PRO A 6 -26.60 15.16 32.25
CA PRO A 6 -25.86 15.50 31.05
C PRO A 6 -24.39 15.79 31.31
N LEU A 7 -24.05 16.39 32.46
CA LEU A 7 -22.67 16.64 32.84
C LEU A 7 -21.90 15.34 33.11
N ILE A 8 -22.52 14.39 33.82
CA ILE A 8 -21.91 13.09 34.09
C ILE A 8 -21.70 12.32 32.79
N LEU A 9 -22.68 12.32 31.88
CA LEU A 9 -22.59 11.68 30.58
C LEU A 9 -21.44 12.28 29.75
N PHE A 10 -21.32 13.60 29.72
CA PHE A 10 -20.24 14.30 29.04
C PHE A 10 -18.85 13.89 29.58
N ILE A 11 -18.69 13.85 30.92
CA ILE A 11 -17.43 13.44 31.54
C ILE A 11 -17.09 11.99 31.18
N VAL A 12 -18.07 11.09 31.23
CA VAL A 12 -17.84 9.66 30.86
C VAL A 12 -17.38 9.53 29.41
N ILE A 13 -18.05 10.24 28.48
CA ILE A 13 -17.65 10.23 27.06
C ILE A 13 -16.24 10.85 26.87
N ALA A 14 -15.97 11.97 27.54
CA ALA A 14 -14.67 12.62 27.43
C ALA A 14 -13.52 11.73 27.95
N VAL A 15 -13.73 11.06 29.07
CA VAL A 15 -12.77 10.10 29.64
C VAL A 15 -12.58 8.91 28.71
N PHE A 16 -13.67 8.35 28.18
CA PHE A 16 -13.62 7.24 27.22
C PHE A 16 -12.82 7.62 25.96
N LEU A 17 -13.11 8.79 25.38
CA LEU A 17 -12.38 9.30 24.21
C LEU A 17 -10.90 9.56 24.51
N TYR A 18 -10.60 10.11 25.68
CA TYR A 18 -9.21 10.33 26.11
C TYR A 18 -8.41 9.02 26.16
N PHE A 19 -8.96 7.97 26.78
CA PHE A 19 -8.31 6.66 26.81
C PHE A 19 -8.25 6.00 25.43
N SER A 20 -9.28 6.16 24.60
CA SER A 20 -9.30 5.64 23.21
C SER A 20 -8.22 6.30 22.33
N LEU A 21 -8.05 7.60 22.43
CA LEU A 21 -7.00 8.33 21.68
C LEU A 21 -5.59 7.98 22.14
N ASN A 22 -5.42 7.64 23.42
CA ASN A 22 -4.12 7.27 23.97
C ASN A 22 -3.80 5.78 23.80
N SER A 23 -4.76 4.99 23.32
CA SER A 23 -4.51 3.59 22.95
C SER A 23 -3.76 3.53 21.63
N ASN A 24 -2.58 2.92 21.65
CA ASN A 24 -1.65 2.81 20.52
C ASN A 24 -2.24 1.84 19.47
N SER A 25 -3.16 2.33 18.65
CA SER A 25 -3.85 1.57 17.58
C SER A 25 -2.97 1.28 16.35
N SER A 26 -1.72 1.78 16.33
CA SER A 26 -0.83 1.67 15.17
C SER A 26 -0.05 0.35 15.07
N LYS A 27 -0.30 -0.61 15.95
CA LYS A 27 0.30 -1.95 15.87
C LYS A 27 -0.65 -2.94 15.20
N LEU A 28 -1.01 -2.70 13.95
CA LEU A 28 -1.51 -3.78 13.10
C LEU A 28 -0.29 -4.65 12.74
N PRO A 29 -0.19 -5.87 13.28
CA PRO A 29 0.89 -6.76 12.87
C PRO A 29 0.73 -7.05 11.37
N SER A 30 1.78 -6.80 10.59
CA SER A 30 1.77 -7.22 9.18
C SER A 30 1.49 -8.71 9.08
N PRO A 31 0.47 -9.15 8.33
CA PRO A 31 0.13 -10.57 8.22
C PRO A 31 1.24 -11.38 7.55
N LEU A 32 2.16 -10.73 6.86
CA LEU A 32 3.25 -11.34 6.09
C LEU A 32 4.60 -11.34 6.81
N LEU A 33 4.71 -10.71 7.98
CA LEU A 33 5.98 -10.60 8.68
C LEU A 33 6.53 -12.00 9.05
N GLY A 34 7.73 -12.32 8.54
CA GLY A 34 8.39 -13.60 8.78
C GLY A 34 7.77 -14.80 8.05
N LYS A 35 6.87 -14.56 7.10
CA LYS A 35 6.27 -15.60 6.26
C LYS A 35 6.81 -15.53 4.83
N MET A 36 6.75 -16.66 4.14
CA MET A 36 6.99 -16.68 2.70
C MET A 36 5.94 -15.81 2.00
N PHE A 37 6.39 -15.11 0.95
CA PHE A 37 5.48 -14.30 0.13
C PHE A 37 4.40 -15.20 -0.49
N PRO A 38 3.13 -14.78 -0.48
CA PRO A 38 2.03 -15.60 -0.97
C PRO A 38 2.15 -15.84 -2.48
N ASN A 39 1.83 -17.07 -2.90
CA ASN A 39 1.84 -17.45 -4.30
C ASN A 39 0.53 -16.98 -4.97
N ILE A 40 0.51 -15.72 -5.40
CA ILE A 40 -0.65 -15.05 -6.00
C ILE A 40 -0.43 -14.93 -7.50
N GLU A 41 -1.42 -15.38 -8.30
CA GLU A 41 -1.44 -15.12 -9.73
C GLU A 41 -1.85 -13.67 -9.99
N ALA A 42 -1.07 -12.98 -10.78
CA ALA A 42 -1.21 -11.57 -11.09
C ALA A 42 -1.07 -11.33 -12.59
N LYS A 43 -1.38 -10.13 -13.03
CA LYS A 43 -1.20 -9.69 -14.42
C LYS A 43 -0.08 -8.67 -14.49
N ASP A 44 0.85 -8.88 -15.42
CA ASP A 44 1.82 -7.83 -15.78
C ASP A 44 1.09 -6.59 -16.32
N PHE A 45 1.59 -5.42 -15.94
CA PHE A 45 0.93 -4.15 -16.27
C PHE A 45 0.96 -3.84 -17.76
N TYR A 46 2.04 -4.17 -18.47
CA TYR A 46 2.20 -3.86 -19.89
C TYR A 46 1.77 -5.00 -20.80
N SER A 47 2.27 -6.21 -20.57
CA SER A 47 2.02 -7.36 -21.44
C SER A 47 0.64 -8.01 -21.21
N ASN A 48 0.04 -7.79 -20.03
CA ASN A 48 -1.18 -8.49 -19.58
C ASN A 48 -1.02 -10.02 -19.43
N GLU A 49 0.19 -10.50 -19.45
CA GLU A 49 0.49 -11.91 -19.21
C GLU A 49 0.29 -12.26 -17.73
N SER A 50 -0.11 -13.50 -17.47
CA SER A 50 -0.21 -14.01 -16.10
C SER A 50 1.17 -14.35 -15.58
N VAL A 51 1.49 -13.82 -14.39
CA VAL A 51 2.73 -14.06 -13.67
C VAL A 51 2.42 -14.48 -12.24
N LEU A 52 3.27 -15.32 -11.65
CA LEU A 52 3.19 -15.62 -10.22
C LEU A 52 4.00 -14.57 -9.45
N LEU A 53 3.39 -13.93 -8.46
CA LEU A 53 4.07 -12.90 -7.68
C LEU A 53 5.36 -13.42 -7.02
N ALA A 54 5.34 -14.66 -6.55
CA ALA A 54 6.50 -15.27 -5.93
C ALA A 54 7.71 -15.41 -6.88
N ASP A 55 7.47 -15.57 -8.17
CA ASP A 55 8.51 -15.75 -9.19
C ASP A 55 9.16 -14.41 -9.62
N LEU A 56 8.57 -13.29 -9.22
CA LEU A 56 9.09 -11.96 -9.58
C LEU A 56 10.25 -11.53 -8.69
N PHE A 57 10.42 -12.14 -7.52
CA PHE A 57 11.48 -11.77 -6.59
C PHE A 57 12.84 -12.30 -7.04
N SER A 58 13.81 -11.40 -7.10
CA SER A 58 15.21 -11.75 -7.33
C SER A 58 15.88 -12.26 -6.04
N GLU A 59 17.09 -12.77 -6.14
CA GLU A 59 17.92 -13.12 -4.97
C GLU A 59 18.28 -11.89 -4.11
N ASN A 60 18.17 -10.69 -4.69
CA ASN A 60 18.41 -9.43 -4.01
C ASN A 60 17.18 -9.01 -3.18
N MET A 61 17.37 -8.00 -2.35
CA MET A 61 16.27 -7.37 -1.62
C MET A 61 15.25 -6.76 -2.59
N SER A 62 13.98 -7.05 -2.39
CA SER A 62 12.89 -6.50 -3.19
C SER A 62 12.01 -5.59 -2.35
N LEU A 63 11.69 -4.42 -2.87
CA LEU A 63 10.75 -3.47 -2.30
C LEU A 63 9.45 -3.48 -3.12
N VAL A 64 8.37 -3.89 -2.49
CA VAL A 64 7.04 -3.85 -3.10
C VAL A 64 6.35 -2.55 -2.71
N ASN A 65 5.99 -1.73 -3.70
CA ASN A 65 5.26 -0.48 -3.51
C ASN A 65 3.88 -0.58 -4.14
N VAL A 66 2.84 -0.25 -3.37
CA VAL A 66 1.46 -0.17 -3.87
C VAL A 66 1.16 1.28 -4.21
N TRP A 67 0.75 1.53 -5.47
CA TRP A 67 0.55 2.87 -6.00
C TRP A 67 -0.67 2.95 -6.92
N ALA A 68 -1.14 4.17 -7.15
CA ALA A 68 -2.17 4.45 -8.14
C ALA A 68 -2.02 5.88 -8.69
N SER A 69 -2.53 6.13 -9.89
CA SER A 69 -2.51 7.45 -10.53
C SER A 69 -3.33 8.51 -9.75
N TRP A 70 -4.41 8.07 -9.11
CA TRP A 70 -5.31 8.90 -8.30
C TRP A 70 -4.79 9.15 -6.87
N CYS A 71 -3.74 8.45 -6.43
CA CYS A 71 -3.22 8.51 -5.05
C CYS A 71 -2.33 9.76 -4.86
N VAL A 72 -2.80 10.72 -4.08
CA VAL A 72 -2.07 11.98 -3.84
C VAL A 72 -0.76 11.76 -3.07
N THR A 73 -0.76 10.90 -2.05
CA THR A 73 0.44 10.55 -1.27
C THR A 73 1.46 9.81 -2.12
N CYS A 74 1.01 8.89 -2.99
CA CYS A 74 1.90 8.19 -3.92
C CYS A 74 2.63 9.18 -4.84
N ARG A 75 1.96 10.23 -5.27
CA ARG A 75 2.55 11.29 -6.09
C ARG A 75 3.64 12.07 -5.35
N GLN A 76 3.45 12.31 -4.05
CA GLN A 76 4.46 12.98 -3.21
C GLN A 76 5.68 12.08 -2.94
N GLU A 77 5.45 10.79 -2.74
CA GLU A 77 6.49 9.80 -2.45
C GLU A 77 7.25 9.36 -3.71
N HIS A 78 6.69 9.59 -4.89
CA HIS A 78 7.22 9.11 -6.17
C HIS A 78 8.67 9.54 -6.43
N GLN A 79 9.03 10.77 -6.07
CA GLN A 79 10.41 11.26 -6.19
C GLN A 79 11.40 10.47 -5.32
N MET A 80 10.94 9.96 -4.17
CA MET A 80 11.77 9.09 -3.32
C MET A 80 11.95 7.73 -4.00
N MET A 81 10.88 7.16 -4.59
CA MET A 81 10.97 5.92 -5.37
C MET A 81 11.95 6.04 -6.52
N MET A 82 11.92 7.16 -7.26
CA MET A 82 12.89 7.45 -8.32
C MET A 82 14.35 7.49 -7.84
N LYS A 83 14.60 7.97 -6.62
CA LYS A 83 15.93 7.96 -6.00
C LYS A 83 16.36 6.54 -5.59
N ILE A 84 15.44 5.79 -5.01
CA ILE A 84 15.68 4.40 -4.58
C ILE A 84 15.97 3.50 -5.78
N ALA A 85 15.30 3.72 -6.91
CA ALA A 85 15.51 2.99 -8.17
C ALA A 85 16.96 3.04 -8.71
N ASN A 86 17.76 4.01 -8.27
CA ASN A 86 19.17 4.06 -8.63
C ASN A 86 20.05 3.04 -7.88
N ASN A 87 19.51 2.39 -6.84
CA ASN A 87 20.22 1.35 -6.10
C ASN A 87 20.07 0.00 -6.82
N LYS A 88 21.14 -0.48 -7.45
CA LYS A 88 21.15 -1.73 -8.22
C LYS A 88 21.01 -3.01 -7.37
N ASP A 89 21.21 -2.91 -6.06
CA ASP A 89 21.07 -4.05 -5.14
C ASP A 89 19.62 -4.22 -4.65
N LEU A 90 18.71 -3.34 -5.09
CA LEU A 90 17.31 -3.33 -4.70
C LEU A 90 16.41 -3.42 -5.94
N GLN A 91 15.58 -4.44 -6.00
CA GLN A 91 14.53 -4.57 -6.99
C GLN A 91 13.27 -3.81 -6.55
N LEU A 92 12.70 -2.99 -7.42
CA LEU A 92 11.46 -2.28 -7.17
C LEU A 92 10.29 -2.93 -7.93
N ILE A 93 9.31 -3.44 -7.19
CA ILE A 93 8.08 -4.02 -7.75
C ILE A 93 6.92 -3.08 -7.43
N GLY A 94 6.27 -2.56 -8.47
CA GLY A 94 5.07 -1.72 -8.34
C GLY A 94 3.79 -2.54 -8.44
N ILE A 95 2.82 -2.30 -7.54
CA ILE A 95 1.46 -2.83 -7.68
C ILE A 95 0.53 -1.65 -7.97
N ASN A 96 0.02 -1.60 -9.21
CA ASN A 96 -0.93 -0.57 -9.63
C ASN A 96 -2.33 -0.95 -9.13
N TYR A 97 -2.76 -0.31 -8.03
CA TYR A 97 -3.91 -0.69 -7.21
C TYR A 97 -5.15 0.09 -7.56
N LYS A 98 -6.24 -0.61 -7.91
CA LYS A 98 -7.56 -0.03 -8.22
C LYS A 98 -7.48 1.15 -9.18
N ASP A 99 -6.75 0.96 -10.26
CA ASP A 99 -6.46 1.99 -11.25
C ASP A 99 -6.83 1.51 -12.66
N THR A 100 -6.78 2.40 -13.62
CA THR A 100 -6.84 2.03 -15.04
C THR A 100 -5.42 2.01 -15.63
N ARG A 101 -5.17 1.13 -16.61
CA ARG A 101 -3.87 1.11 -17.32
C ARG A 101 -3.54 2.48 -17.92
N ILE A 102 -4.53 3.08 -18.58
CA ILE A 102 -4.36 4.38 -19.27
C ILE A 102 -3.92 5.48 -18.30
N ASP A 103 -4.54 5.55 -17.11
CA ASP A 103 -4.19 6.59 -16.13
C ASP A 103 -2.87 6.27 -15.43
N GLY A 104 -2.62 4.98 -15.16
CA GLY A 104 -1.34 4.51 -14.62
C GLY A 104 -0.18 4.79 -15.58
N GLU A 105 -0.33 4.51 -16.89
CA GLU A 105 0.67 4.83 -17.91
C GLU A 105 0.95 6.32 -17.99
N LYS A 106 -0.08 7.16 -18.06
CA LYS A 106 0.06 8.63 -18.06
C LYS A 106 0.78 9.12 -16.81
N PHE A 107 0.50 8.52 -15.65
CA PHE A 107 1.20 8.87 -14.41
C PHE A 107 2.69 8.59 -14.53
N LEU A 108 3.07 7.39 -14.99
CA LEU A 108 4.47 7.00 -15.17
C LEU A 108 5.18 7.81 -16.27
N GLU A 109 4.50 8.16 -17.36
CA GLU A 109 5.04 9.04 -18.40
C GLU A 109 5.36 10.44 -17.87
N MET A 110 4.51 11.00 -17.01
CA MET A 110 4.72 12.33 -16.44
C MET A 110 5.74 12.35 -15.31
N MET A 111 5.79 11.31 -14.47
CA MET A 111 6.55 11.31 -13.23
C MET A 111 7.84 10.46 -13.31
N GLY A 112 8.01 9.68 -14.39
CA GLY A 112 9.05 8.66 -14.54
C GLY A 112 8.59 7.30 -14.02
N ASN A 113 9.27 6.23 -14.43
CA ASN A 113 9.02 4.87 -13.95
C ASN A 113 10.17 4.39 -13.08
N PRO A 114 9.98 4.23 -11.74
CA PRO A 114 11.00 3.71 -10.84
C PRO A 114 11.01 2.18 -10.74
N PHE A 115 10.01 1.49 -11.30
CA PHE A 115 9.78 0.06 -11.06
C PHE A 115 10.47 -0.81 -12.12
N ASP A 116 11.08 -1.90 -11.68
CA ASP A 116 11.61 -2.96 -12.55
C ASP A 116 10.47 -3.83 -13.10
N VAL A 117 9.47 -4.08 -12.29
CA VAL A 117 8.26 -4.85 -12.65
C VAL A 117 7.03 -4.13 -12.12
N ILE A 118 5.96 -4.11 -12.90
CA ILE A 118 4.67 -3.55 -12.49
C ILE A 118 3.57 -4.58 -12.64
N ILE A 119 2.82 -4.78 -11.57
CA ILE A 119 1.66 -5.66 -11.49
C ILE A 119 0.39 -4.83 -11.55
N PHE A 120 -0.57 -5.29 -12.35
CA PHE A 120 -1.87 -4.64 -12.49
C PHE A 120 -2.92 -5.28 -11.58
N ASP A 121 -3.44 -4.53 -10.63
CA ASP A 121 -4.47 -4.95 -9.66
C ASP A 121 -5.72 -4.05 -9.73
N PRO A 122 -6.49 -4.13 -10.84
CA PRO A 122 -7.64 -3.23 -11.04
C PRO A 122 -8.74 -3.40 -10.02
N ASN A 123 -8.85 -4.58 -9.42
CA ASN A 123 -9.87 -4.90 -8.43
C ASN A 123 -9.39 -4.74 -6.97
N GLY A 124 -8.10 -4.51 -6.76
CA GLY A 124 -7.50 -4.39 -5.44
C GLY A 124 -7.41 -5.69 -4.66
N LYS A 125 -7.53 -6.84 -5.32
CA LYS A 125 -7.48 -8.15 -4.69
C LYS A 125 -6.08 -8.47 -4.18
N ILE A 126 -5.06 -8.21 -5.00
CA ILE A 126 -3.66 -8.45 -4.64
C ILE A 126 -3.27 -7.57 -3.45
N GLY A 127 -3.61 -6.27 -3.50
CA GLY A 127 -3.38 -5.38 -2.38
C GLY A 127 -4.03 -5.88 -1.09
N LEU A 128 -5.28 -6.34 -1.15
CA LEU A 128 -5.99 -6.88 0.01
C LEU A 128 -5.30 -8.14 0.56
N ASP A 129 -4.90 -9.08 -0.30
CA ASP A 129 -4.20 -10.31 0.08
C ASP A 129 -2.83 -10.01 0.72
N LEU A 130 -2.20 -8.89 0.36
CA LEU A 130 -0.96 -8.38 0.95
C LEU A 130 -1.18 -7.52 2.21
N GLY A 131 -2.42 -7.30 2.63
CA GLY A 131 -2.76 -6.54 3.84
C GLY A 131 -2.81 -5.03 3.64
N VAL A 132 -3.04 -4.55 2.43
CA VAL A 132 -3.29 -3.14 2.11
C VAL A 132 -4.79 -2.86 2.23
N TYR A 133 -5.18 -1.91 3.10
CA TYR A 133 -6.57 -1.57 3.39
C TYR A 133 -6.91 -0.11 3.04
#